data_9f9ca983624d3baeebb283408f7d2917
#
_entry.id   9f9ca983624d3baeebb283408f7d2917
#
_cell.length_a   1.000
_cell.length_b   1.000
_cell.length_c   1.000
_cell.angle_alpha   90.00
_cell.angle_beta   90.00
_cell.angle_gamma   90.00
#
_symmetry.space_group_name_H-M   'P 1'
#
loop_
_entity.id
_entity.type
_entity.pdbx_description
1 polymer ?
#
loop_
_entity_poly.entity_id
_entity_poly.type
_entity_poly.pdbx_seq_one_letter_code
_entity_poly.pdbx_strand_id
1 'polypeptide(L)'
;TTTNTAIQAVDPATGAVLKTPQEGAYRTKETHITGALGGGKTVNAIVREPLDAPADRPACLFLHGSGTGKSSEAFGDVANAMASAGITTLVPDKRLDNYTMLHCDYVSSAHDYAKSLEILRKWPGVSRSETGIYAESEGTWIATVLTQQHPDLAFAILTSPPVVSGRQQMTLAATNYLTAAGAPDAVKQLIPRIT
;
A
#
# COMPACT_ATOMS: atom_id res chain seq x y z
N THR A 1 -5.68 27.91 -15.31
CA THR A 1 -5.32 26.81 -16.23
C THR A 1 -4.25 25.96 -15.58
N THR A 2 -4.65 24.90 -14.90
CA THR A 2 -3.74 23.90 -14.34
C THR A 2 -3.31 23.01 -15.51
N THR A 3 -2.09 23.14 -15.95
CA THR A 3 -1.46 22.18 -16.86
C THR A 3 -1.27 20.89 -16.12
N ASN A 4 -2.09 19.89 -16.43
CA ASN A 4 -1.95 18.53 -15.95
C ASN A 4 -0.68 17.96 -16.64
N THR A 5 0.45 18.01 -15.96
CA THR A 5 1.68 17.39 -16.46
C THR A 5 1.54 15.89 -16.15
N ALA A 6 1.11 15.13 -17.13
CA ALA A 6 1.07 13.68 -17.01
C ALA A 6 2.49 13.18 -16.65
N ILE A 7 2.61 12.45 -15.55
CA ILE A 7 3.85 11.76 -15.19
C ILE A 7 4.07 10.68 -16.26
N GLN A 8 5.11 10.84 -17.07
CA GLN A 8 5.49 9.86 -18.07
C GLN A 8 6.53 8.91 -17.47
N ALA A 9 6.24 7.62 -17.49
CA ALA A 9 7.24 6.61 -17.20
C ALA A 9 8.24 6.55 -18.35
N VAL A 10 9.53 6.53 -18.04
CA VAL A 10 10.62 6.49 -19.00
C VAL A 10 11.45 5.24 -18.75
N ASP A 11 11.78 4.51 -19.81
CA ASP A 11 12.74 3.42 -19.72
C ASP A 11 14.11 3.99 -19.32
N PRO A 12 14.66 3.61 -18.16
CA PRO A 12 15.92 4.18 -17.67
C PRO A 12 17.14 3.83 -18.54
N ALA A 13 17.06 2.78 -19.33
CA ALA A 13 18.16 2.34 -20.20
C ALA A 13 18.16 3.07 -21.55
N THR A 14 17.00 3.40 -22.10
CA THR A 14 16.87 3.95 -23.44
C THR A 14 16.38 5.40 -23.46
N GLY A 15 15.83 5.91 -22.35
CA GLY A 15 15.17 7.21 -22.30
C GLY A 15 13.84 7.26 -23.06
N ALA A 16 13.37 6.14 -23.61
CA ALA A 16 12.11 6.08 -24.33
C ALA A 16 10.92 6.24 -23.39
N VAL A 17 9.95 7.04 -23.77
CA VAL A 17 8.69 7.15 -23.03
C VAL A 17 7.95 5.81 -23.13
N LEU A 18 7.73 5.18 -21.98
CA LEU A 18 6.93 3.97 -21.91
C LEU A 18 5.47 4.33 -22.24
N LYS A 19 4.75 3.39 -22.88
CA LYS A 19 3.37 3.59 -23.29
C LYS A 19 2.55 4.25 -22.19
N THR A 20 1.94 5.39 -22.50
CA THR A 20 0.93 5.99 -21.62
C THR A 20 -0.22 4.98 -21.45
N PRO A 21 -0.67 4.71 -20.23
CA PRO A 21 -1.82 3.85 -20.02
C PRO A 21 -3.02 4.34 -20.84
N GLN A 22 -3.65 3.42 -21.57
CA GLN A 22 -4.86 3.74 -22.34
C GLN A 22 -6.09 3.54 -21.46
N GLU A 23 -6.96 4.53 -21.42
CA GLU A 23 -8.25 4.43 -20.73
C GLU A 23 -9.02 3.22 -21.29
N GLY A 24 -9.54 2.35 -20.42
CA GLY A 24 -10.26 1.15 -20.82
C GLY A 24 -9.44 -0.12 -21.04
N ALA A 25 -8.11 -0.08 -20.87
CA ALA A 25 -7.27 -1.27 -21.00
C ALA A 25 -7.38 -2.27 -19.84
N TYR A 26 -8.21 -2.03 -18.85
CA TYR A 26 -8.45 -2.92 -17.71
C TYR A 26 -9.93 -2.94 -17.31
N ARG A 27 -10.30 -3.97 -16.54
CA ARG A 27 -11.61 -4.04 -15.88
C ARG A 27 -11.45 -4.03 -14.37
N THR A 28 -12.42 -3.45 -13.69
CA THR A 28 -12.44 -3.38 -12.23
C THR A 28 -13.42 -4.41 -11.69
N LYS A 29 -13.01 -5.13 -10.65
CA LYS A 29 -13.84 -6.07 -9.88
C LYS A 29 -13.74 -5.77 -8.40
N GLU A 30 -14.86 -5.74 -7.71
CA GLU A 30 -14.91 -5.77 -6.26
C GLU A 30 -14.78 -7.21 -5.76
N THR A 31 -14.06 -7.39 -4.66
CA THR A 31 -13.92 -8.67 -3.97
C THR A 31 -13.88 -8.47 -2.46
N HIS A 32 -13.95 -9.57 -1.72
CA HIS A 32 -13.91 -9.55 -0.27
C HIS A 32 -12.77 -10.42 0.25
N ILE A 33 -12.05 -9.92 1.24
CA ILE A 33 -10.93 -10.61 1.87
C ILE A 33 -11.25 -10.82 3.33
N THR A 34 -11.33 -12.09 3.75
CA THR A 34 -11.48 -12.44 5.15
C THR A 34 -10.12 -12.39 5.84
N GLY A 35 -9.99 -11.55 6.87
CA GLY A 35 -8.74 -11.35 7.58
C GLY A 35 -8.30 -12.57 8.40
N ALA A 36 -7.00 -12.68 8.63
CA ALA A 36 -6.40 -13.75 9.42
C ALA A 36 -6.67 -13.60 10.93
N LEU A 37 -6.84 -12.38 11.40
CA LEU A 37 -6.96 -12.02 12.81
C LEU A 37 -8.29 -11.32 13.08
N GLY A 38 -8.83 -11.50 14.29
CA GLY A 38 -10.01 -10.75 14.73
C GLY A 38 -11.35 -11.29 14.26
N GLY A 39 -11.59 -12.59 14.36
CA GLY A 39 -12.96 -13.16 14.28
C GLY A 39 -13.54 -13.24 12.88
N GLY A 40 -12.72 -13.41 11.85
CA GLY A 40 -13.21 -13.63 10.49
C GLY A 40 -13.81 -12.39 9.82
N LYS A 41 -13.46 -11.20 10.27
CA LYS A 41 -13.92 -9.95 9.64
C LYS A 41 -13.43 -9.84 8.21
N THR A 42 -14.30 -9.34 7.35
CA THR A 42 -14.07 -9.18 5.92
C THR A 42 -13.80 -7.72 5.59
N VAL A 43 -12.81 -7.47 4.75
CA VAL A 43 -12.56 -6.17 4.14
C VAL A 43 -12.91 -6.22 2.66
N ASN A 44 -13.36 -5.11 2.11
CA ASN A 44 -13.55 -4.99 0.68
C ASN A 44 -12.20 -4.77 -0.01
N ALA A 45 -12.12 -5.15 -1.26
CA ALA A 45 -10.95 -4.89 -2.08
C ALA A 45 -11.35 -4.68 -3.54
N ILE A 46 -10.54 -3.92 -4.25
CA ILE A 46 -10.72 -3.68 -5.68
C ILE A 46 -9.57 -4.34 -6.43
N VAL A 47 -9.91 -5.24 -7.33
CA VAL A 47 -8.97 -5.82 -8.31
C VAL A 47 -9.14 -5.10 -9.64
N ARG A 48 -8.03 -4.72 -10.26
CA ARG A 48 -8.00 -4.23 -11.63
C ARG A 48 -7.25 -5.22 -12.50
N GLU A 49 -7.95 -5.78 -13.47
CA GLU A 49 -7.42 -6.78 -14.38
C GLU A 49 -7.16 -6.16 -15.75
N PRO A 50 -5.93 -6.23 -16.26
CA PRO A 50 -5.66 -5.89 -17.67
C PRO A 50 -6.53 -6.72 -18.62
N LEU A 51 -7.09 -6.09 -19.65
CA LEU A 51 -7.99 -6.80 -20.60
C LEU A 51 -7.22 -7.65 -21.61
N ASP A 52 -6.11 -7.14 -22.13
CA ASP A 52 -5.34 -7.76 -23.22
C ASP A 52 -3.98 -8.29 -22.76
N ALA A 53 -3.82 -8.54 -21.45
CA ALA A 53 -2.57 -9.07 -20.92
C ALA A 53 -2.50 -10.58 -21.06
N PRO A 54 -1.29 -11.13 -21.31
CA PRO A 54 -1.08 -12.56 -21.37
C PRO A 54 -1.43 -13.25 -20.04
N ALA A 55 -1.66 -14.56 -20.11
CA ALA A 55 -1.59 -15.39 -18.92
C ALA A 55 -0.17 -15.29 -18.31
N ASP A 56 -0.05 -15.53 -17.00
CA ASP A 56 1.22 -15.38 -16.28
C ASP A 56 1.72 -13.92 -16.19
N ARG A 57 0.83 -12.98 -16.02
CA ARG A 57 1.15 -11.57 -15.91
C ARG A 57 1.55 -11.16 -14.50
N PRO A 58 2.38 -10.12 -14.34
CA PRO A 58 2.76 -9.60 -13.04
C PRO A 58 1.56 -9.04 -12.26
N ALA A 59 1.71 -8.99 -10.93
CA ALA A 59 0.69 -8.44 -10.07
C ALA A 59 1.27 -7.61 -8.91
N CYS A 60 0.49 -6.65 -8.42
CA CYS A 60 0.89 -5.75 -7.35
C CYS A 60 -0.21 -5.61 -6.29
N LEU A 61 0.15 -5.91 -5.04
CA LEU A 61 -0.69 -5.65 -3.86
C LEU A 61 -0.35 -4.28 -3.27
N PHE A 62 -1.37 -3.49 -2.94
CA PHE A 62 -1.21 -2.16 -2.35
C PHE A 62 -1.39 -2.17 -0.83
N LEU A 63 -0.47 -1.55 -0.11
CA LEU A 63 -0.47 -1.39 1.34
C LEU A 63 -0.65 0.08 1.70
N HIS A 64 -1.73 0.39 2.43
CA HIS A 64 -2.09 1.76 2.80
C HIS A 64 -1.14 2.39 3.82
N GLY A 65 -0.96 3.70 3.68
CA GLY A 65 -0.37 4.57 4.69
C GLY A 65 -1.27 4.80 5.92
N SER A 66 -0.90 5.77 6.74
CA SER A 66 -1.70 6.20 7.90
C SER A 66 -2.95 6.94 7.44
N GLY A 67 -4.09 6.31 7.49
CA GLY A 67 -5.35 6.93 7.08
C GLY A 67 -6.48 5.94 7.11
N THR A 68 -7.67 6.43 6.81
CA THR A 68 -8.92 5.64 6.73
C THR A 68 -9.13 5.07 5.33
N GLY A 69 -8.06 4.75 4.61
CA GLY A 69 -8.09 4.40 3.20
C GLY A 69 -9.08 3.29 2.87
N LYS A 70 -10.02 3.63 2.03
CA LYS A 70 -10.88 2.66 1.35
C LYS A 70 -10.27 2.34 0.00
N SER A 71 -10.42 1.10 -0.42
CA SER A 71 -9.95 0.62 -1.74
C SER A 71 -10.52 1.45 -2.91
N SER A 72 -11.72 2.01 -2.73
CA SER A 72 -12.39 2.85 -3.74
C SER A 72 -11.82 4.27 -3.84
N GLU A 73 -11.10 4.74 -2.82
CA GLU A 73 -10.63 6.13 -2.71
C GLU A 73 -9.10 6.24 -2.77
N ALA A 74 -8.40 5.14 -2.51
CA ALA A 74 -6.94 5.12 -2.42
C ALA A 74 -6.28 4.52 -3.65
N PHE A 75 -5.10 5.02 -4.00
CA PHE A 75 -4.21 4.51 -5.06
C PHE A 75 -4.82 4.45 -6.47
N GLY A 76 -5.98 5.11 -6.70
CA GLY A 76 -6.68 5.02 -7.98
C GLY A 76 -5.77 5.25 -9.17
N ASP A 77 -5.04 6.36 -9.18
CA ASP A 77 -4.18 6.73 -10.31
C ASP A 77 -3.04 5.72 -10.56
N VAL A 78 -2.33 5.33 -9.49
CA VAL A 78 -1.20 4.38 -9.60
C VAL A 78 -1.69 2.97 -9.96
N ALA A 79 -2.76 2.50 -9.30
CA ALA A 79 -3.33 1.19 -9.58
C ALA A 79 -3.92 1.10 -10.99
N ASN A 80 -4.55 2.18 -11.48
CA ASN A 80 -5.05 2.28 -12.84
C ASN A 80 -3.89 2.27 -13.86
N ALA A 81 -2.83 3.05 -13.61
CA ALA A 81 -1.65 3.10 -14.46
C ALA A 81 -0.98 1.72 -14.58
N MET A 82 -0.79 1.02 -13.45
CA MET A 82 -0.22 -0.33 -13.45
C MET A 82 -1.14 -1.33 -14.19
N ALA A 83 -2.45 -1.27 -13.98
CA ALA A 83 -3.39 -2.16 -14.67
C ALA A 83 -3.37 -1.91 -16.18
N SER A 84 -3.33 -0.65 -16.62
CA SER A 84 -3.21 -0.30 -18.02
C SER A 84 -1.88 -0.73 -18.63
N ALA A 85 -0.82 -0.86 -17.82
CA ALA A 85 0.49 -1.37 -18.24
C ALA A 85 0.59 -2.90 -18.23
N GLY A 86 -0.49 -3.63 -17.96
CA GLY A 86 -0.50 -5.09 -18.00
C GLY A 86 -0.30 -5.78 -16.64
N ILE A 87 -0.30 -5.03 -15.53
CA ILE A 87 -0.08 -5.55 -14.18
C ILE A 87 -1.42 -5.66 -13.45
N THR A 88 -1.80 -6.86 -12.98
CA THR A 88 -2.99 -7.00 -12.13
C THR A 88 -2.75 -6.31 -10.79
N THR A 89 -3.67 -5.44 -10.35
CA THR A 89 -3.54 -4.76 -9.07
C THR A 89 -4.64 -5.17 -8.10
N LEU A 90 -4.30 -5.28 -6.81
CA LEU A 90 -5.24 -5.51 -5.72
C LEU A 90 -5.06 -4.42 -4.66
N VAL A 91 -6.11 -3.65 -4.44
CA VAL A 91 -6.18 -2.62 -3.39
C VAL A 91 -7.24 -3.06 -2.36
N PRO A 92 -6.86 -3.62 -1.21
CA PRO A 92 -7.80 -3.93 -0.13
C PRO A 92 -8.13 -2.69 0.69
N ASP A 93 -9.30 -2.66 1.34
CA ASP A 93 -9.56 -1.68 2.39
C ASP A 93 -8.61 -1.91 3.57
N LYS A 94 -8.15 -0.83 4.19
CA LYS A 94 -7.39 -0.92 5.44
C LYS A 94 -8.31 -1.33 6.58
N ARG A 95 -7.91 -2.33 7.37
CA ARG A 95 -8.60 -2.67 8.60
C ARG A 95 -8.36 -1.58 9.63
N LEU A 96 -9.45 -1.09 10.23
CA LEU A 96 -9.40 0.00 11.21
C LEU A 96 -9.81 -0.45 12.62
N ASP A 97 -10.05 -1.74 12.84
CA ASP A 97 -10.36 -2.27 14.16
C ASP A 97 -9.19 -2.02 15.11
N ASN A 98 -9.45 -1.28 16.19
CA ASN A 98 -8.44 -0.86 17.17
C ASN A 98 -7.26 -0.07 16.60
N TYR A 99 -7.40 0.48 15.39
CA TYR A 99 -6.39 1.31 14.77
C TYR A 99 -6.50 2.76 15.23
N THR A 100 -5.40 3.31 15.68
CA THR A 100 -5.19 4.77 15.81
C THR A 100 -3.78 5.09 15.33
N MET A 101 -3.48 6.36 15.04
CA MET A 101 -2.11 6.77 14.70
C MET A 101 -1.08 6.48 15.82
N LEU A 102 -1.53 6.32 17.06
CA LEU A 102 -0.69 5.99 18.21
C LEU A 102 -0.70 4.50 18.57
N HIS A 103 -1.60 3.73 17.94
CA HIS A 103 -1.74 2.30 18.19
C HIS A 103 -1.90 1.58 16.87
N CYS A 104 -0.77 1.15 16.29
CA CYS A 104 -0.69 0.42 15.04
C CYS A 104 0.01 -0.91 15.27
N ASP A 105 -0.72 -2.00 15.11
CA ASP A 105 -0.14 -3.34 15.11
C ASP A 105 0.28 -3.73 13.67
N TYR A 106 1.55 -3.45 13.34
CA TYR A 106 2.08 -3.73 12.01
C TYR A 106 2.19 -5.22 11.72
N VAL A 107 2.37 -6.06 12.75
CA VAL A 107 2.46 -7.52 12.58
C VAL A 107 1.10 -8.09 12.21
N SER A 108 0.05 -7.72 12.93
CA SER A 108 -1.33 -8.10 12.61
C SER A 108 -1.75 -7.58 11.24
N SER A 109 -1.38 -6.34 10.92
CA SER A 109 -1.65 -5.75 9.60
C SER A 109 -0.94 -6.52 8.49
N ALA A 110 0.31 -6.93 8.70
CA ALA A 110 1.04 -7.74 7.71
C ALA A 110 0.36 -9.11 7.49
N HIS A 111 -0.19 -9.74 8.53
CA HIS A 111 -0.96 -10.99 8.37
C HIS A 111 -2.23 -10.79 7.53
N ASP A 112 -2.94 -9.67 7.69
CA ASP A 112 -4.10 -9.35 6.86
C ASP A 112 -3.69 -9.13 5.39
N TYR A 113 -2.59 -8.41 5.16
CA TYR A 113 -2.06 -8.24 3.81
C TYR A 113 -1.49 -9.54 3.21
N ALA A 114 -0.97 -10.46 4.03
CA ALA A 114 -0.56 -11.79 3.56
C ALA A 114 -1.75 -12.58 3.00
N LYS A 115 -2.95 -12.45 3.58
CA LYS A 115 -4.18 -13.02 3.01
C LYS A 115 -4.54 -12.39 1.67
N SER A 116 -4.43 -11.07 1.57
CA SER A 116 -4.64 -10.34 0.31
C SER A 116 -3.64 -10.78 -0.75
N LEU A 117 -2.38 -11.00 -0.38
CA LEU A 117 -1.32 -11.48 -1.27
C LEU A 117 -1.64 -12.89 -1.80
N GLU A 118 -2.10 -13.80 -0.94
CA GLU A 118 -2.47 -15.16 -1.36
C GLU A 118 -3.68 -15.16 -2.31
N ILE A 119 -4.65 -14.28 -2.12
CA ILE A 119 -5.78 -14.10 -3.04
C ILE A 119 -5.27 -13.59 -4.38
N LEU A 120 -4.41 -12.57 -4.39
CA LEU A 120 -3.84 -12.02 -5.61
C LEU A 120 -3.00 -13.05 -6.38
N ARG A 121 -2.18 -13.83 -5.69
CA ARG A 121 -1.35 -14.89 -6.28
C ARG A 121 -2.15 -16.05 -6.87
N LYS A 122 -3.41 -16.24 -6.43
CA LYS A 122 -4.34 -17.22 -6.98
C LYS A 122 -5.30 -16.62 -8.00
N TRP A 123 -5.18 -15.31 -8.27
CA TRP A 123 -6.07 -14.65 -9.23
C TRP A 123 -5.82 -15.17 -10.64
N PRO A 124 -6.87 -15.41 -11.44
CA PRO A 124 -6.71 -15.97 -12.78
C PRO A 124 -5.74 -15.15 -13.65
N GLY A 125 -4.76 -15.81 -14.23
CA GLY A 125 -3.76 -15.22 -15.12
C GLY A 125 -2.66 -14.42 -14.42
N VAL A 126 -2.55 -14.49 -13.09
CA VAL A 126 -1.45 -13.87 -12.32
C VAL A 126 -0.28 -14.83 -12.18
N SER A 127 0.92 -14.35 -12.44
CA SER A 127 2.18 -15.04 -12.15
C SER A 127 2.53 -14.90 -10.68
N ARG A 128 2.59 -16.04 -9.95
CA ARG A 128 2.99 -16.05 -8.55
C ARG A 128 4.41 -15.51 -8.35
N SER A 129 5.33 -15.86 -9.26
CA SER A 129 6.74 -15.46 -9.21
C SER A 129 6.99 -14.00 -9.61
N GLU A 130 6.00 -13.33 -10.21
CA GLU A 130 6.06 -11.93 -10.61
C GLU A 130 5.11 -11.05 -9.79
N THR A 131 4.74 -11.51 -8.60
CA THR A 131 3.87 -10.77 -7.68
C THR A 131 4.72 -9.96 -6.71
N GLY A 132 4.43 -8.66 -6.61
CA GLY A 132 5.08 -7.75 -5.69
C GLY A 132 4.11 -6.88 -4.91
N ILE A 133 4.65 -5.87 -4.23
CA ILE A 133 3.89 -4.95 -3.39
C ILE A 133 4.21 -3.50 -3.71
N TYR A 134 3.24 -2.62 -3.50
CA TYR A 134 3.37 -1.17 -3.44
C TYR A 134 2.93 -0.72 -2.05
N ALA A 135 3.76 0.03 -1.34
CA ALA A 135 3.46 0.48 0.00
C ALA A 135 3.74 1.98 0.16
N GLU A 136 2.86 2.68 0.85
CA GLU A 136 2.96 4.11 1.08
C GLU A 136 3.10 4.43 2.56
N SER A 137 4.03 5.34 2.90
CA SER A 137 4.18 5.90 4.24
C SER A 137 4.18 4.82 5.34
N GLU A 138 3.21 4.80 6.27
CA GLU A 138 3.04 3.76 7.30
C GLU A 138 3.02 2.33 6.71
N GLY A 139 2.44 2.15 5.53
CA GLY A 139 2.41 0.86 4.83
C GLY A 139 3.80 0.28 4.59
N THR A 140 4.84 1.10 4.58
CA THR A 140 6.21 0.63 4.38
C THR A 140 6.77 -0.11 5.60
N TRP A 141 6.35 0.21 6.82
CA TRP A 141 6.66 -0.61 8.00
C TRP A 141 5.94 -1.96 7.94
N ILE A 142 4.68 -1.98 7.49
CA ILE A 142 3.94 -3.22 7.26
C ILE A 142 4.63 -4.05 6.17
N ALA A 143 5.06 -3.40 5.08
CA ALA A 143 5.82 -4.03 3.99
C ALA A 143 7.11 -4.69 4.48
N THR A 144 7.82 -4.07 5.43
CA THR A 144 9.03 -4.65 6.02
C THR A 144 8.74 -5.98 6.71
N VAL A 145 7.64 -6.09 7.45
CA VAL A 145 7.23 -7.35 8.08
C VAL A 145 6.78 -8.37 7.02
N LEU A 146 5.96 -7.94 6.07
CA LEU A 146 5.43 -8.79 5.01
C LEU A 146 6.53 -9.39 4.13
N THR A 147 7.54 -8.61 3.75
CA THR A 147 8.67 -9.08 2.93
C THR A 147 9.56 -10.10 3.65
N GLN A 148 9.69 -9.99 4.97
CA GLN A 148 10.39 -11.02 5.76
C GLN A 148 9.62 -12.34 5.78
N GLN A 149 8.29 -12.29 5.79
CA GLN A 149 7.43 -13.48 5.75
C GLN A 149 7.30 -14.08 4.35
N HIS A 150 7.47 -13.26 3.32
CA HIS A 150 7.34 -13.62 1.90
C HIS A 150 8.58 -13.18 1.10
N PRO A 151 9.76 -13.83 1.32
CA PRO A 151 10.99 -13.47 0.62
C PRO A 151 10.94 -13.81 -0.88
N ASP A 152 9.90 -14.47 -1.33
CA ASP A 152 9.60 -14.81 -2.72
C ASP A 152 8.81 -13.72 -3.46
N LEU A 153 8.63 -12.53 -2.87
CA LEU A 153 8.10 -11.37 -3.56
C LEU A 153 9.08 -10.89 -4.64
N ALA A 154 8.55 -10.67 -5.86
CA ALA A 154 9.37 -10.27 -7.00
C ALA A 154 9.92 -8.84 -6.86
N PHE A 155 9.13 -7.94 -6.25
CA PHE A 155 9.50 -6.54 -6.05
C PHE A 155 8.75 -5.91 -4.87
N ALA A 156 9.31 -4.82 -4.35
CA ALA A 156 8.64 -3.93 -3.40
C ALA A 156 8.88 -2.48 -3.82
N ILE A 157 7.80 -1.73 -4.05
CA ILE A 157 7.84 -0.29 -4.33
C ILE A 157 7.42 0.43 -3.05
N LEU A 158 8.33 1.23 -2.49
CA LEU A 158 8.11 1.95 -1.25
C LEU A 158 8.08 3.45 -1.53
N THR A 159 6.95 4.10 -1.26
CA THR A 159 6.79 5.54 -1.45
C THR A 159 6.70 6.25 -0.10
N SER A 160 7.43 7.36 0.02
CA SER A 160 7.52 8.14 1.25
C SER A 160 7.86 7.28 2.49
N PRO A 161 8.84 6.35 2.42
CA PRO A 161 9.15 5.47 3.53
C PRO A 161 9.74 6.26 4.68
N PRO A 162 9.24 6.12 5.92
CA PRO A 162 9.94 6.63 7.08
C PRO A 162 11.24 5.85 7.27
N VAL A 163 12.35 6.56 7.44
CA VAL A 163 13.69 5.95 7.64
C VAL A 163 14.01 5.68 9.11
N VAL A 164 13.00 5.80 9.97
CA VAL A 164 13.10 5.59 11.42
C VAL A 164 12.02 4.60 11.87
N SER A 165 12.15 4.07 13.10
CA SER A 165 11.09 3.21 13.66
C SER A 165 9.78 3.99 13.84
N GLY A 166 8.65 3.28 13.86
CA GLY A 166 7.33 3.88 14.12
C GLY A 166 7.33 4.69 15.43
N ARG A 167 7.96 4.16 16.48
CA ARG A 167 8.11 4.86 17.76
C ARG A 167 8.85 6.20 17.60
N GLN A 168 9.99 6.20 16.92
CA GLN A 168 10.77 7.42 16.68
C GLN A 168 9.97 8.44 15.87
N GLN A 169 9.27 7.99 14.84
CA GLN A 169 8.39 8.85 14.02
C GLN A 169 7.29 9.48 14.87
N MET A 170 6.60 8.70 15.70
CA MET A 170 5.52 9.19 16.55
C MET A 170 6.04 10.14 17.63
N THR A 171 7.19 9.83 18.25
CA THR A 171 7.85 10.73 19.20
C THR A 171 8.18 12.09 18.57
N LEU A 172 8.75 12.08 17.37
CA LEU A 172 9.09 13.30 16.63
C LEU A 172 7.83 14.11 16.27
N ALA A 173 6.83 13.45 15.73
CA ALA A 173 5.56 14.09 15.34
C ALA A 173 4.86 14.74 16.53
N ALA A 174 4.73 14.02 17.66
CA ALA A 174 4.13 14.55 18.89
C ALA A 174 4.95 15.73 19.46
N THR A 175 6.27 15.61 19.44
CA THR A 175 7.17 16.71 19.91
C THR A 175 6.97 17.96 19.07
N ASN A 176 6.97 17.83 17.75
CA ASN A 176 6.80 18.96 16.85
C ASN A 176 5.41 19.61 17.02
N TYR A 177 4.36 18.78 17.10
CA TYR A 177 2.99 19.26 17.32
C TYR A 177 2.85 20.05 18.64
N LEU A 178 3.32 19.49 19.76
CA LEU A 178 3.25 20.13 21.07
C LEU A 178 4.12 21.39 21.11
N THR A 179 5.25 21.40 20.43
CA THR A 179 6.10 22.58 20.33
C THR A 179 5.40 23.70 19.56
N ALA A 180 4.80 23.38 18.42
CA ALA A 180 4.04 24.36 17.63
C ALA A 180 2.79 24.88 18.39
N ALA A 181 2.19 24.05 19.25
CA ALA A 181 1.08 24.44 20.11
C ALA A 181 1.49 25.21 21.38
N GLY A 182 2.80 25.49 21.57
CA GLY A 182 3.30 26.21 22.74
C GLY A 182 3.23 25.41 24.05
N ALA A 183 3.18 24.08 23.98
CA ALA A 183 3.07 23.25 25.19
C ALA A 183 4.31 23.39 26.09
N PRO A 184 4.12 23.37 27.44
CA PRO A 184 5.24 23.39 28.39
C PRO A 184 6.18 22.20 28.21
N ASP A 185 7.48 22.39 28.50
CA ASP A 185 8.49 21.32 28.36
C ASP A 185 8.19 20.10 29.22
N ALA A 186 7.58 20.27 30.40
CA ALA A 186 7.13 19.17 31.25
C ALA A 186 6.13 18.23 30.55
N VAL A 187 5.27 18.77 29.67
CA VAL A 187 4.35 17.98 28.88
C VAL A 187 5.09 17.22 27.76
N LYS A 188 6.04 17.89 27.10
CA LYS A 188 6.85 17.26 26.01
C LYS A 188 7.70 16.11 26.54
N GLN A 189 8.19 16.16 27.77
CA GLN A 189 8.96 15.09 28.43
C GLN A 189 8.15 13.80 28.67
N LEU A 190 6.81 13.86 28.60
CA LEU A 190 5.96 12.69 28.73
C LEU A 190 5.83 11.88 27.43
N ILE A 191 6.15 12.48 26.26
CA ILE A 191 5.97 11.87 24.94
C ILE A 191 6.61 10.47 24.85
N PRO A 192 7.88 10.24 25.24
CA PRO A 192 8.50 8.91 25.13
C PRO A 192 7.84 7.83 25.98
N ARG A 193 6.93 8.19 26.87
CA ARG A 193 6.18 7.25 27.72
C ARG A 193 4.87 6.79 27.09
N ILE A 194 4.38 7.52 26.07
CA ILE A 194 3.10 7.28 25.43
C ILE A 194 3.23 6.88 23.96
N THR A 195 4.41 6.95 23.40
CA THR A 195 4.77 6.49 22.05
C THR A 195 5.75 5.30 22.13
#